data_ece94f305301eeea42346d8a9c10ab0c
#
_entry.id   ece94f305301eeea42346d8a9c10ab0c
#
_cell.length_a   1.000
_cell.length_b   1.000
_cell.length_c   1.000
_cell.angle_alpha   90.00
_cell.angle_beta   90.00
_cell.angle_gamma   90.00
#
_symmetry.space_group_name_H-M   'P 1'
#
loop_
_entity.id
_entity.type
_entity.pdbx_description
1 polymer ?
#
loop_
_entity_poly.entity_id
_entity_poly.type
_entity_poly.pdbx_seq_one_letter_code
_entity_poly.pdbx_strand_id
1 'polypeptide(L)'
;MKTILMIIALGNAFIILLNTNFQNHEVIHLKNRREIFVDQFFIEKLISSKIELHQPIDEGIAIKLDKPWEGAFSLYSTIINDEKGFKAYYRGVSVSGLDATDGEVTCYAESEDGIIWTKPDLGIHEVNGSKENNVILADAAPVTHNFSPFLDQNPNAKISEKYKALGGTQKSGLVAFVSSDGKHWKKIQEDPVFTQGVFDSQNVVFWSENEGQYVCYFRSWTGKGYKGFRSVSRTTSQDFVHWTDPVPMSFGNTSYEHLYTQQTSPYFRAPHIYLAIGARFMPNRKVISDQEAEKLGVDTKYYN
;
A
#
# COMPACT_ATOMS: atom_id res chain seq x y z
N MET A 1 16.69 19.45 36.63
CA MET A 1 17.87 20.17 37.12
C MET A 1 18.06 19.78 38.58
N LYS A 2 19.00 18.93 38.89
CA LYS A 2 19.51 18.72 40.26
C LYS A 2 20.99 19.03 40.25
N THR A 3 21.32 20.09 40.94
CA THR A 3 22.64 20.64 41.17
C THR A 3 23.39 19.69 42.09
N ILE A 4 24.56 19.26 41.68
CA ILE A 4 25.46 18.42 42.49
C ILE A 4 26.54 19.26 43.10
N LEU A 5 26.71 19.03 44.36
CA LEU A 5 27.59 19.60 45.35
C LEU A 5 29.06 19.61 44.92
N MET A 6 29.68 20.75 45.06
CA MET A 6 31.11 20.98 44.81
C MET A 6 31.89 20.77 46.10
N ILE A 7 32.84 19.84 46.07
CA ILE A 7 33.86 19.74 47.14
C ILE A 7 35.15 20.34 46.58
N ILE A 8 35.62 21.40 47.21
CA ILE A 8 36.89 22.05 46.89
C ILE A 8 37.96 21.44 47.78
N ALA A 9 38.96 20.83 47.19
CA ALA A 9 40.23 20.53 47.82
C ALA A 9 41.35 21.30 47.09
N LEU A 10 42.12 22.03 47.80
CA LEU A 10 43.25 22.85 47.33
C LEU A 10 44.40 21.97 46.81
N GLY A 11 44.70 22.11 45.54
CA GLY A 11 45.82 21.46 44.87
C GLY A 11 45.43 21.09 43.44
N ASN A 12 46.17 21.58 42.44
CA ASN A 12 45.94 21.44 40.99
C ASN A 12 45.07 20.23 40.57
N ALA A 13 43.75 20.43 40.53
CA ALA A 13 42.81 19.40 40.12
C ALA A 13 42.18 19.75 38.79
N PHE A 14 42.41 18.92 37.78
CA PHE A 14 41.65 18.87 36.55
C PHE A 14 40.19 18.52 36.91
N ILE A 15 39.27 19.43 36.64
CA ILE A 15 37.82 19.14 36.75
C ILE A 15 37.41 18.34 35.48
N ILE A 16 37.25 17.04 35.60
CA ILE A 16 36.55 16.22 34.59
C ILE A 16 35.05 16.33 34.86
N LEU A 17 34.36 17.16 34.10
CA LEU A 17 32.90 17.14 34.04
C LEU A 17 32.43 15.86 33.34
N LEU A 18 32.12 14.84 34.10
CA LEU A 18 31.38 13.69 33.59
C LEU A 18 29.91 14.14 33.41
N ASN A 19 29.57 14.52 32.17
CA ASN A 19 28.17 14.61 31.75
C ASN A 19 27.61 13.19 31.66
N THR A 20 27.10 12.67 32.77
CA THR A 20 26.25 11.47 32.71
C THR A 20 24.87 11.91 32.23
N ASN A 21 24.65 11.90 30.94
CA ASN A 21 23.31 11.88 30.38
C ASN A 21 22.65 10.58 30.82
N PHE A 22 21.95 10.59 31.94
CA PHE A 22 20.96 9.55 32.23
C PHE A 22 19.84 9.75 31.21
N GLN A 23 19.88 9.05 30.10
CA GLN A 23 18.68 8.82 29.31
C GLN A 23 17.74 8.04 30.24
N ASN A 24 16.66 8.66 30.67
CA ASN A 24 15.55 7.94 31.25
C ASN A 24 15.01 7.02 30.15
N HIS A 25 15.44 5.77 30.14
CA HIS A 25 14.82 4.75 29.34
C HIS A 25 13.45 4.46 29.94
N GLU A 26 12.42 5.03 29.33
CA GLU A 26 11.04 4.70 29.70
C GLU A 26 10.78 3.24 29.36
N VAL A 27 10.40 2.44 30.34
CA VAL A 27 10.07 1.04 30.12
C VAL A 27 8.75 0.96 29.38
N ILE A 28 8.77 0.36 28.19
CA ILE A 28 7.59 0.15 27.38
C ILE A 28 6.88 -1.13 27.85
N HIS A 29 5.68 -0.97 28.35
CA HIS A 29 4.85 -2.09 28.81
C HIS A 29 4.06 -2.68 27.64
N LEU A 30 4.51 -3.80 27.09
CA LEU A 30 3.85 -4.48 25.96
C LEU A 30 2.53 -5.14 26.36
N LYS A 31 2.36 -5.49 27.66
CA LYS A 31 1.19 -6.22 28.15
C LYS A 31 1.01 -7.53 27.37
N ASN A 32 -0.17 -7.75 26.76
CA ASN A 32 -0.49 -8.89 25.92
C ASN A 32 -0.46 -8.59 24.42
N ARG A 33 0.06 -7.41 24.01
CA ARG A 33 0.20 -7.05 22.60
C ARG A 33 1.32 -7.86 21.96
N ARG A 34 1.10 -8.28 20.73
CA ARG A 34 2.14 -8.83 19.85
C ARG A 34 2.86 -7.67 19.18
N GLU A 35 4.19 -7.69 19.21
CA GLU A 35 5.04 -6.68 18.58
C GLU A 35 6.02 -7.35 17.60
N ILE A 36 6.55 -6.58 16.65
CA ILE A 36 7.53 -7.02 15.67
C ILE A 36 8.89 -6.43 16.04
N PHE A 37 9.91 -7.29 16.17
CA PHE A 37 11.28 -6.87 16.44
C PHE A 37 12.04 -6.66 15.12
N VAL A 38 11.75 -5.56 14.43
CA VAL A 38 12.41 -5.19 13.16
C VAL A 38 13.69 -4.38 13.36
N ASP A 39 13.84 -3.79 14.54
CA ASP A 39 14.99 -2.99 14.97
C ASP A 39 15.24 -3.17 16.49
N GLN A 40 16.01 -2.29 17.07
CA GLN A 40 16.34 -2.32 18.51
C GLN A 40 15.39 -1.48 19.38
N PHE A 41 14.31 -0.94 18.86
CA PHE A 41 13.43 -0.03 19.60
C PHE A 41 12.86 -0.64 20.89
N PHE A 42 12.47 -1.92 20.84
CA PHE A 42 11.99 -2.69 22.01
C PHE A 42 13.07 -3.48 22.74
N ILE A 43 14.34 -3.32 22.37
CA ILE A 43 15.43 -4.18 22.84
C ILE A 43 16.47 -3.34 23.55
N GLU A 44 16.60 -3.53 24.86
CA GLU A 44 17.67 -2.91 25.63
C GLU A 44 19.03 -3.59 25.36
N LYS A 45 19.05 -4.93 25.29
CA LYS A 45 20.28 -5.72 25.10
C LYS A 45 20.00 -7.07 24.46
N LEU A 46 20.87 -7.46 23.54
CA LEU A 46 20.92 -8.82 22.99
C LEU A 46 22.08 -9.57 23.63
N ILE A 47 21.81 -10.77 24.19
CA ILE A 47 22.80 -11.64 24.79
C ILE A 47 22.75 -12.98 24.06
N SER A 48 23.84 -13.36 23.38
CA SER A 48 23.95 -14.60 22.60
C SER A 48 22.82 -14.81 21.58
N SER A 49 22.27 -13.70 21.06
CA SER A 49 21.19 -13.68 20.08
C SER A 49 21.38 -12.53 19.08
N LYS A 50 20.74 -12.62 17.94
CA LYS A 50 20.76 -11.59 16.87
C LYS A 50 19.37 -11.40 16.28
N ILE A 51 19.12 -10.21 15.74
CA ILE A 51 18.00 -10.00 14.82
C ILE A 51 18.45 -10.47 13.45
N GLU A 52 17.65 -11.31 12.81
CA GLU A 52 17.93 -11.81 11.47
C GLU A 52 16.66 -11.76 10.63
N LEU A 53 16.75 -11.12 9.47
CA LEU A 53 15.68 -11.12 8.48
C LEU A 53 15.71 -12.46 7.72
N HIS A 54 14.62 -13.20 7.80
CA HIS A 54 14.46 -14.43 7.04
C HIS A 54 14.39 -14.14 5.53
N GLN A 55 15.05 -14.98 4.75
CA GLN A 55 14.93 -14.90 3.30
C GLN A 55 13.61 -15.55 2.86
N PRO A 56 12.85 -14.90 1.95
CA PRO A 56 11.66 -15.51 1.38
C PRO A 56 12.06 -16.74 0.53
N ILE A 57 11.18 -17.72 0.51
CA ILE A 57 11.28 -18.87 -0.39
C ILE A 57 10.50 -18.52 -1.66
N ASP A 58 11.12 -18.73 -2.83
CA ASP A 58 10.46 -18.55 -4.12
C ASP A 58 9.63 -19.80 -4.44
N GLU A 59 8.32 -19.65 -4.37
CA GLU A 59 7.35 -20.70 -4.70
C GLU A 59 6.89 -20.64 -6.18
N GLY A 60 7.51 -19.78 -6.98
CA GLY A 60 7.21 -19.62 -8.41
C GLY A 60 6.03 -18.70 -8.71
N ILE A 61 5.42 -18.90 -9.87
CA ILE A 61 4.35 -18.03 -10.37
C ILE A 61 2.99 -18.53 -9.90
N ALA A 62 2.33 -17.77 -9.04
CA ALA A 62 0.97 -18.08 -8.57
C ALA A 62 -0.11 -17.69 -9.60
N ILE A 63 -0.07 -16.49 -10.17
CA ILE A 63 -1.02 -15.99 -11.16
C ILE A 63 -0.29 -15.55 -12.42
N LYS A 64 -0.72 -16.04 -13.59
CA LYS A 64 -0.28 -15.53 -14.89
C LYS A 64 -1.30 -14.50 -15.38
N LEU A 65 -0.84 -13.35 -15.85
CA LEU A 65 -1.69 -12.30 -16.42
C LEU A 65 -1.63 -12.42 -17.95
N ASP A 66 -2.28 -13.44 -18.48
CA ASP A 66 -2.14 -13.93 -19.84
C ASP A 66 -3.42 -13.90 -20.69
N LYS A 67 -4.50 -13.31 -20.18
CA LYS A 67 -5.74 -13.14 -20.94
C LYS A 67 -5.64 -11.97 -21.93
N PRO A 68 -6.42 -11.95 -23.03
CA PRO A 68 -6.34 -10.89 -24.04
C PRO A 68 -6.61 -9.46 -23.54
N TRP A 69 -7.34 -9.32 -22.44
CA TRP A 69 -7.61 -8.03 -21.77
C TRP A 69 -6.64 -7.69 -20.65
N GLU A 70 -5.76 -8.61 -20.30
CA GLU A 70 -4.60 -8.40 -19.44
C GLU A 70 -3.42 -7.92 -20.31
N GLY A 71 -2.21 -8.08 -19.92
CA GLY A 71 -1.04 -7.76 -20.72
C GLY A 71 0.15 -7.33 -19.87
N ALA A 72 1.21 -6.91 -20.54
CA ALA A 72 2.49 -6.56 -19.92
C ALA A 72 2.39 -5.38 -18.90
N PHE A 73 1.33 -4.59 -18.96
CA PHE A 73 1.10 -3.45 -18.07
C PHE A 73 0.05 -3.73 -16.99
N SER A 74 -0.39 -4.97 -16.86
CA SER A 74 -1.22 -5.40 -15.73
C SER A 74 -0.46 -5.22 -14.43
N LEU A 75 -1.08 -4.53 -13.47
CA LEU A 75 -0.46 -4.20 -12.20
C LEU A 75 -1.50 -3.79 -11.12
N TYR A 76 -1.02 -3.27 -9.99
CA TYR A 76 -1.83 -2.79 -8.88
C TYR A 76 -2.74 -3.86 -8.29
N SER A 77 -2.13 -5.01 -7.98
CA SER A 77 -2.86 -6.13 -7.38
C SER A 77 -3.25 -5.88 -5.93
N THR A 78 -4.46 -6.25 -5.57
CA THR A 78 -4.95 -6.32 -4.19
C THR A 78 -5.39 -7.75 -3.91
N ILE A 79 -4.91 -8.34 -2.83
CA ILE A 79 -5.33 -9.66 -2.39
C ILE A 79 -6.14 -9.52 -1.11
N ILE A 80 -7.36 -10.02 -1.11
CA ILE A 80 -8.24 -10.07 0.05
C ILE A 80 -8.42 -11.53 0.46
N ASN A 81 -8.18 -11.84 1.72
CA ASN A 81 -8.58 -13.10 2.33
C ASN A 81 -9.89 -12.87 3.07
N ASP A 82 -10.93 -13.60 2.70
CA ASP A 82 -12.20 -13.65 3.41
C ASP A 82 -12.53 -15.07 3.88
N GLU A 83 -13.68 -15.27 4.49
CA GLU A 83 -14.10 -16.59 5.02
C GLU A 83 -14.22 -17.68 3.93
N LYS A 84 -14.22 -17.30 2.65
CA LYS A 84 -14.38 -18.20 1.49
C LYS A 84 -13.08 -18.43 0.71
N GLY A 85 -11.95 -17.93 1.19
CA GLY A 85 -10.67 -18.00 0.53
C GLY A 85 -10.16 -16.64 0.05
N PHE A 86 -9.34 -16.64 -0.99
CA PHE A 86 -8.63 -15.47 -1.46
C PHE A 86 -9.28 -14.91 -2.73
N LYS A 87 -9.30 -13.59 -2.83
CA LYS A 87 -9.74 -12.82 -4.00
C LYS A 87 -8.60 -11.91 -4.45
N ALA A 88 -8.26 -11.96 -5.71
CA ALA A 88 -7.31 -11.05 -6.33
C ALA A 88 -8.04 -10.06 -7.23
N TYR A 89 -7.68 -8.80 -7.10
CA TYR A 89 -8.13 -7.70 -7.95
C TYR A 89 -6.91 -7.06 -8.57
N TYR A 90 -6.92 -6.83 -9.85
CA TYR A 90 -5.77 -6.25 -10.55
C TYR A 90 -6.19 -5.53 -11.83
N ARG A 91 -5.39 -4.56 -12.21
CA ARG A 91 -5.59 -3.83 -13.45
C ARG A 91 -5.19 -4.69 -14.63
N GLY A 92 -6.03 -4.77 -15.65
CA GLY A 92 -5.71 -5.31 -16.97
C GLY A 92 -5.51 -4.17 -17.98
N VAL A 93 -4.40 -4.22 -18.72
CA VAL A 93 -4.07 -3.28 -19.79
C VAL A 93 -3.43 -4.05 -20.93
N SER A 94 -4.20 -4.28 -21.97
CA SER A 94 -3.76 -5.13 -23.09
C SER A 94 -2.70 -4.47 -23.98
N VAL A 95 -2.71 -3.14 -24.06
CA VAL A 95 -1.80 -2.35 -24.92
C VAL A 95 -1.22 -1.19 -24.15
N SER A 96 0.07 -0.91 -24.37
CA SER A 96 0.76 0.26 -23.82
C SER A 96 0.11 1.57 -24.26
N GLY A 97 0.10 2.56 -23.35
CA GLY A 97 -0.41 3.92 -23.61
C GLY A 97 -1.93 4.06 -23.42
N LEU A 98 -2.58 3.06 -22.86
CA LEU A 98 -4.00 3.10 -22.47
C LEU A 98 -4.21 3.49 -21.01
N ASP A 99 -3.18 4.00 -20.32
CA ASP A 99 -3.26 4.40 -18.92
C ASP A 99 -4.39 5.41 -18.67
N ALA A 100 -5.23 5.10 -17.69
CA ALA A 100 -6.41 5.89 -17.29
C ALA A 100 -7.41 6.17 -18.42
N THR A 101 -7.54 5.26 -19.38
CA THR A 101 -8.54 5.27 -20.46
C THR A 101 -9.50 4.08 -20.33
N ASP A 102 -10.57 4.07 -21.14
CA ASP A 102 -11.53 2.95 -21.19
C ASP A 102 -10.94 1.65 -21.78
N GLY A 103 -9.68 1.68 -22.23
CA GLY A 103 -8.91 0.47 -22.56
C GLY A 103 -8.37 -0.28 -21.35
N GLU A 104 -8.49 0.27 -20.15
CA GLU A 104 -8.16 -0.40 -18.91
C GLU A 104 -9.40 -1.08 -18.30
N VAL A 105 -9.17 -2.25 -17.73
CA VAL A 105 -10.20 -2.99 -16.99
C VAL A 105 -9.70 -3.36 -15.60
N THR A 106 -10.61 -3.67 -14.69
CA THR A 106 -10.27 -4.33 -13.42
C THR A 106 -10.66 -5.80 -13.52
N CYS A 107 -9.68 -6.67 -13.35
CA CYS A 107 -9.82 -8.11 -13.40
C CYS A 107 -9.95 -8.72 -12.00
N TYR A 108 -10.49 -9.92 -11.96
CA TYR A 108 -10.72 -10.71 -10.76
C TYR A 108 -10.15 -12.13 -10.91
N ALA A 109 -9.59 -12.64 -9.83
CA ALA A 109 -9.29 -14.08 -9.69
C ALA A 109 -9.61 -14.54 -8.27
N GLU A 110 -9.81 -15.83 -8.08
CA GLU A 110 -10.10 -16.43 -6.78
C GLU A 110 -9.27 -17.69 -6.54
N SER A 111 -9.02 -17.98 -5.26
CA SER A 111 -8.24 -19.13 -4.80
C SER A 111 -8.74 -19.60 -3.44
N GLU A 112 -8.73 -20.90 -3.18
CA GLU A 112 -9.03 -21.44 -1.85
C GLU A 112 -7.81 -21.39 -0.92
N ASP A 113 -6.60 -21.52 -1.48
CA ASP A 113 -5.33 -21.70 -0.74
C ASP A 113 -4.33 -20.54 -0.92
N GLY A 114 -4.60 -19.60 -1.83
CA GLY A 114 -3.68 -18.51 -2.20
C GLY A 114 -2.55 -18.93 -3.15
N ILE A 115 -2.51 -20.18 -3.57
CA ILE A 115 -1.46 -20.76 -4.42
C ILE A 115 -2.02 -21.09 -5.81
N ILE A 116 -3.14 -21.80 -5.86
CA ILE A 116 -3.82 -22.17 -7.11
C ILE A 116 -4.95 -21.16 -7.35
N TRP A 117 -4.84 -20.41 -8.44
CA TRP A 117 -5.77 -19.35 -8.77
C TRP A 117 -6.59 -19.68 -10.01
N THR A 118 -7.86 -19.33 -9.97
CA THR A 118 -8.80 -19.42 -11.09
C THR A 118 -9.29 -18.04 -11.50
N LYS A 119 -9.54 -17.86 -12.79
CA LYS A 119 -10.12 -16.66 -13.39
C LYS A 119 -11.49 -17.04 -13.94
N PRO A 120 -12.57 -16.89 -13.17
CA PRO A 120 -13.91 -17.33 -13.59
C PRO A 120 -14.47 -16.43 -14.68
N ASP A 121 -15.28 -17.02 -15.56
CA ASP A 121 -16.10 -16.27 -16.49
C ASP A 121 -17.30 -15.69 -15.74
N LEU A 122 -17.27 -14.37 -15.51
CA LEU A 122 -18.24 -13.69 -14.64
C LEU A 122 -19.49 -13.24 -15.38
N GLY A 123 -19.40 -12.98 -16.69
CA GLY A 123 -20.53 -12.51 -17.49
C GLY A 123 -20.99 -11.08 -17.22
N ILE A 124 -20.21 -10.31 -16.44
CA ILE A 124 -20.60 -8.98 -15.96
C ILE A 124 -20.41 -7.93 -17.06
N HIS A 125 -19.21 -7.86 -17.63
CA HIS A 125 -18.86 -6.87 -18.66
C HIS A 125 -18.55 -7.57 -19.99
N GLU A 126 -18.88 -6.89 -21.10
CA GLU A 126 -18.42 -7.28 -22.42
C GLU A 126 -17.05 -6.66 -22.69
N VAL A 127 -16.05 -7.48 -22.97
CA VAL A 127 -14.69 -7.05 -23.29
C VAL A 127 -14.24 -7.80 -24.55
N ASN A 128 -13.73 -7.08 -25.54
CA ASN A 128 -13.34 -7.66 -26.84
C ASN A 128 -14.45 -8.48 -27.52
N GLY A 129 -15.72 -8.06 -27.35
CA GLY A 129 -16.88 -8.71 -27.97
C GLY A 129 -17.34 -10.00 -27.25
N SER A 130 -16.86 -10.29 -26.05
CA SER A 130 -17.28 -11.45 -25.28
C SER A 130 -17.50 -11.10 -23.80
N LYS A 131 -18.46 -11.79 -23.19
CA LYS A 131 -18.69 -11.81 -21.74
C LYS A 131 -18.00 -12.98 -21.02
N GLU A 132 -17.35 -13.86 -21.74
CA GLU A 132 -16.54 -14.96 -21.18
C GLU A 132 -15.21 -14.40 -20.68
N ASN A 133 -15.26 -13.67 -19.56
CA ASN A 133 -14.11 -12.99 -18.98
C ASN A 133 -14.28 -12.80 -17.45
N ASN A 134 -13.17 -12.51 -16.79
CA ASN A 134 -13.07 -12.26 -15.34
C ASN A 134 -13.06 -10.76 -14.98
N VAL A 135 -13.65 -9.91 -15.81
CA VAL A 135 -13.63 -8.45 -15.59
C VAL A 135 -14.80 -8.04 -14.69
N ILE A 136 -14.50 -7.26 -13.68
CA ILE A 136 -15.47 -6.72 -12.69
C ILE A 136 -15.73 -5.23 -12.86
N LEU A 137 -14.90 -4.53 -13.64
CA LEU A 137 -15.06 -3.11 -13.93
C LEU A 137 -14.47 -2.82 -15.32
N ALA A 138 -15.28 -2.24 -16.20
CA ALA A 138 -14.90 -1.79 -17.53
C ALA A 138 -15.63 -0.48 -17.84
N ASP A 139 -15.18 0.26 -18.86
CA ASP A 139 -15.74 1.55 -19.27
C ASP A 139 -15.89 2.54 -18.10
N ALA A 140 -14.96 2.50 -17.17
CA ALA A 140 -14.99 3.25 -15.92
C ALA A 140 -13.71 4.07 -15.70
N ALA A 141 -13.08 4.53 -16.78
CA ALA A 141 -11.91 5.38 -16.68
C ALA A 141 -12.23 6.69 -15.93
N PRO A 142 -11.31 7.22 -15.15
CA PRO A 142 -9.98 6.66 -14.84
C PRO A 142 -9.95 5.77 -13.58
N VAL A 143 -11.10 5.31 -13.10
CA VAL A 143 -11.21 4.52 -11.87
C VAL A 143 -10.50 3.17 -11.99
N THR A 144 -10.62 2.53 -13.16
CA THR A 144 -9.96 1.25 -13.47
C THR A 144 -8.44 1.30 -13.36
N HIS A 145 -7.85 2.50 -13.45
CA HIS A 145 -6.40 2.67 -13.38
C HIS A 145 -5.78 2.15 -12.07
N ASN A 146 -6.48 2.35 -10.95
CA ASN A 146 -5.96 2.00 -9.63
C ASN A 146 -7.04 1.59 -8.63
N PHE A 147 -8.07 0.94 -9.12
CA PHE A 147 -9.17 0.42 -8.29
C PHE A 147 -8.64 -0.48 -7.18
N SER A 148 -8.86 -0.07 -5.92
CA SER A 148 -8.25 -0.69 -4.74
C SER A 148 -9.32 -1.18 -3.76
N PRO A 149 -9.81 -2.42 -3.93
CA PRO A 149 -10.76 -3.02 -3.02
C PRO A 149 -10.17 -3.39 -1.66
N PHE A 150 -11.02 -3.41 -0.63
CA PHE A 150 -10.72 -4.00 0.67
C PHE A 150 -11.96 -4.63 1.30
N LEU A 151 -11.75 -5.56 2.22
CA LEU A 151 -12.78 -6.12 3.08
C LEU A 151 -13.01 -5.15 4.25
N ASP A 152 -14.22 -4.62 4.37
CA ASP A 152 -14.55 -3.68 5.44
C ASP A 152 -14.75 -4.39 6.78
N GLN A 153 -13.86 -4.12 7.71
CA GLN A 153 -13.87 -4.63 9.07
C GLN A 153 -14.54 -3.69 10.07
N ASN A 154 -15.17 -2.60 9.59
CA ASN A 154 -15.97 -1.72 10.45
C ASN A 154 -17.13 -2.52 11.06
N PRO A 155 -17.25 -2.62 12.38
CA PRO A 155 -18.31 -3.39 13.02
C PRO A 155 -19.71 -2.87 12.71
N ASN A 156 -19.83 -1.64 12.21
CA ASN A 156 -21.09 -1.02 11.81
C ASN A 156 -21.33 -1.09 10.29
N ALA A 157 -20.44 -1.74 9.52
CA ALA A 157 -20.60 -1.87 8.07
C ALA A 157 -21.85 -2.70 7.74
N LYS A 158 -22.60 -2.27 6.73
CA LYS A 158 -23.74 -3.05 6.23
C LYS A 158 -23.23 -4.27 5.48
N ILE A 159 -23.90 -5.40 5.62
CA ILE A 159 -23.58 -6.65 4.88
C ILE A 159 -23.58 -6.40 3.36
N SER A 160 -24.50 -5.56 2.88
CA SER A 160 -24.57 -5.17 1.47
C SER A 160 -23.37 -4.32 0.98
N GLU A 161 -22.52 -3.88 1.90
CA GLU A 161 -21.35 -3.04 1.67
C GLU A 161 -20.08 -3.68 2.25
N LYS A 162 -20.07 -5.02 2.35
CA LYS A 162 -18.99 -5.82 2.93
C LYS A 162 -17.64 -5.53 2.32
N TYR A 163 -17.61 -5.22 1.03
CA TYR A 163 -16.42 -4.78 0.33
C TYR A 163 -16.56 -3.32 -0.06
N LYS A 164 -15.48 -2.59 0.08
CA LYS A 164 -15.37 -1.19 -0.34
C LYS A 164 -14.14 -1.00 -1.23
N ALA A 165 -14.15 0.03 -2.06
CA ALA A 165 -13.01 0.37 -2.91
C ALA A 165 -12.94 1.87 -3.16
N LEU A 166 -11.72 2.36 -3.36
CA LEU A 166 -11.46 3.66 -3.97
C LEU A 166 -10.73 3.46 -5.31
N GLY A 167 -10.99 4.35 -6.24
CA GLY A 167 -10.30 4.42 -7.52
C GLY A 167 -10.38 5.81 -8.11
N GLY A 168 -9.42 6.17 -8.95
CA GLY A 168 -9.39 7.47 -9.61
C GLY A 168 -8.00 8.08 -9.67
N THR A 169 -7.91 9.20 -10.36
CA THR A 169 -6.68 9.96 -10.58
C THR A 169 -6.83 11.39 -10.06
N GLN A 170 -5.78 12.19 -10.17
CA GLN A 170 -5.84 13.60 -9.80
C GLN A 170 -6.99 14.34 -10.52
N LYS A 171 -7.28 13.98 -11.77
CA LYS A 171 -8.31 14.63 -12.59
C LYS A 171 -9.72 14.31 -12.09
N SER A 172 -9.99 13.08 -11.70
CA SER A 172 -11.31 12.63 -11.23
C SER A 172 -11.51 12.78 -9.73
N GLY A 173 -10.46 12.88 -8.94
CA GLY A 173 -10.51 12.59 -7.52
C GLY A 173 -10.70 11.09 -7.27
N LEU A 174 -10.85 10.70 -6.02
CA LEU A 174 -11.14 9.33 -5.62
C LEU A 174 -12.66 9.11 -5.56
N VAL A 175 -13.15 8.15 -6.31
CA VAL A 175 -14.55 7.71 -6.33
C VAL A 175 -14.67 6.47 -5.44
N ALA A 176 -15.71 6.43 -4.62
CA ALA A 176 -15.96 5.37 -3.66
C ALA A 176 -16.99 4.36 -4.16
N PHE A 177 -16.70 3.09 -3.97
CA PHE A 177 -17.52 1.95 -4.38
C PHE A 177 -17.80 1.02 -3.22
N VAL A 178 -18.93 0.32 -3.31
CA VAL A 178 -19.31 -0.77 -2.39
C VAL A 178 -19.77 -1.99 -3.16
N SER A 179 -19.60 -3.15 -2.53
CA SER A 179 -20.08 -4.44 -3.03
C SER A 179 -20.41 -5.38 -1.88
N SER A 180 -21.40 -6.25 -2.07
CA SER A 180 -21.74 -7.31 -1.12
C SER A 180 -20.94 -8.60 -1.34
N ASP A 181 -20.44 -8.83 -2.57
CA ASP A 181 -19.79 -10.06 -3.00
C ASP A 181 -18.36 -9.88 -3.52
N GLY A 182 -17.91 -8.62 -3.70
CA GLY A 182 -16.61 -8.30 -4.24
C GLY A 182 -16.51 -8.43 -5.78
N LYS A 183 -17.60 -8.75 -6.46
CA LYS A 183 -17.68 -8.89 -7.92
C LYS A 183 -18.57 -7.84 -8.57
N HIS A 184 -19.72 -7.54 -7.98
CA HIS A 184 -20.64 -6.53 -8.46
C HIS A 184 -20.48 -5.23 -7.65
N TRP A 185 -20.03 -4.19 -8.31
CA TRP A 185 -19.69 -2.91 -7.68
C TRP A 185 -20.65 -1.80 -8.07
N LYS A 186 -20.96 -0.94 -7.12
CA LYS A 186 -21.73 0.29 -7.34
C LYS A 186 -21.06 1.46 -6.65
N LYS A 187 -21.14 2.63 -7.23
CA LYS A 187 -20.71 3.87 -6.60
C LYS A 187 -21.56 4.15 -5.35
N ILE A 188 -20.95 4.75 -4.33
CA ILE A 188 -21.67 5.27 -3.16
C ILE A 188 -22.40 6.56 -3.56
N GLN A 189 -21.73 7.40 -4.37
CA GLN A 189 -22.23 8.66 -4.91
C GLN A 189 -21.52 8.96 -6.24
N GLU A 190 -22.06 9.89 -7.03
CA GLU A 190 -21.47 10.27 -8.33
C GLU A 190 -20.21 11.13 -8.15
N ASP A 191 -20.24 12.07 -7.19
CA ASP A 191 -19.12 12.95 -6.93
C ASP A 191 -17.98 12.20 -6.22
N PRO A 192 -16.71 12.57 -6.46
CA PRO A 192 -15.59 12.00 -5.74
C PRO A 192 -15.67 12.29 -4.24
N VAL A 193 -15.25 11.34 -3.43
CA VAL A 193 -15.21 11.47 -1.95
C VAL A 193 -13.97 12.21 -1.47
N PHE A 194 -12.92 12.28 -2.30
CA PHE A 194 -11.66 12.93 -1.91
C PHE A 194 -10.90 13.42 -3.16
N THR A 195 -10.46 14.70 -3.14
CA THR A 195 -9.83 15.36 -4.30
C THR A 195 -8.43 15.92 -4.03
N GLN A 196 -7.96 15.87 -2.78
CA GLN A 196 -6.70 16.49 -2.38
C GLN A 196 -5.52 15.52 -2.50
N GLY A 197 -5.17 15.11 -3.72
CA GLY A 197 -4.05 14.20 -3.96
C GLY A 197 -3.70 14.04 -5.43
N VAL A 198 -2.63 13.32 -5.70
CA VAL A 198 -2.18 13.00 -7.07
C VAL A 198 -2.81 11.70 -7.56
N PHE A 199 -2.96 10.70 -6.70
CA PHE A 199 -3.67 9.43 -6.90
C PHE A 199 -3.20 8.58 -8.10
N ASP A 200 -2.03 8.83 -8.66
CA ASP A 200 -1.49 8.11 -9.82
C ASP A 200 -0.81 6.77 -9.47
N SER A 201 -1.21 6.17 -8.36
CA SER A 201 -0.79 4.87 -7.88
C SER A 201 -1.94 4.24 -7.11
N GLN A 202 -1.74 3.05 -6.59
CA GLN A 202 -2.74 2.39 -5.76
C GLN A 202 -3.04 3.22 -4.50
N ASN A 203 -4.33 3.50 -4.25
CA ASN A 203 -4.82 4.26 -3.11
C ASN A 203 -5.40 3.26 -2.10
N VAL A 204 -4.57 2.85 -1.13
CA VAL A 204 -4.88 1.73 -0.24
C VAL A 204 -5.70 2.21 0.94
N VAL A 205 -6.82 1.56 1.20
CA VAL A 205 -7.73 1.87 2.30
C VAL A 205 -8.01 0.63 3.12
N PHE A 206 -8.21 0.84 4.41
CA PHE A 206 -8.71 -0.17 5.34
C PHE A 206 -9.44 0.47 6.51
N TRP A 207 -10.26 -0.30 7.20
CA TRP A 207 -10.76 0.06 8.53
C TRP A 207 -9.67 -0.24 9.56
N SER A 208 -9.33 0.74 10.37
CA SER A 208 -8.43 0.56 11.51
C SER A 208 -9.22 0.30 12.78
N GLU A 209 -9.17 -0.90 13.31
CA GLU A 209 -9.75 -1.23 14.62
C GLU A 209 -9.09 -0.43 15.74
N ASN A 210 -7.78 -0.20 15.63
CA ASN A 210 -6.99 0.54 16.63
C ASN A 210 -7.37 2.02 16.70
N GLU A 211 -7.72 2.63 15.55
CA GLU A 211 -8.06 4.04 15.45
C GLU A 211 -9.58 4.29 15.40
N GLY A 212 -10.39 3.25 15.19
CA GLY A 212 -11.84 3.35 15.06
C GLY A 212 -12.29 4.16 13.83
N GLN A 213 -11.55 4.10 12.73
CA GLN A 213 -11.82 4.88 11.52
C GLN A 213 -11.21 4.24 10.27
N TYR A 214 -11.66 4.68 9.10
CA TYR A 214 -11.02 4.36 7.83
C TYR A 214 -9.72 5.15 7.69
N VAL A 215 -8.69 4.49 7.17
CA VAL A 215 -7.37 5.07 6.90
C VAL A 215 -7.05 4.85 5.43
N CYS A 216 -6.65 5.91 4.74
CA CYS A 216 -6.21 5.86 3.35
C CYS A 216 -4.77 6.32 3.21
N TYR A 217 -3.95 5.51 2.56
CA TYR A 217 -2.62 5.89 2.12
C TYR A 217 -2.60 6.00 0.60
N PHE A 218 -2.05 7.08 0.10
CA PHE A 218 -2.02 7.36 -1.34
C PHE A 218 -0.76 8.09 -1.77
N ARG A 219 -0.48 8.09 -3.06
CA ARG A 219 0.66 8.79 -3.63
C ARG A 219 0.53 10.30 -3.48
N SER A 220 1.61 10.91 -2.99
CA SER A 220 1.84 12.34 -3.02
C SER A 220 3.24 12.64 -3.57
N TRP A 221 3.61 13.91 -3.60
CA TRP A 221 4.92 14.38 -3.97
C TRP A 221 5.43 15.35 -2.91
N THR A 222 6.76 15.37 -2.68
CA THR A 222 7.36 16.28 -1.69
C THR A 222 7.31 17.74 -2.10
N GLY A 223 7.15 18.03 -3.40
CA GLY A 223 6.94 19.35 -3.96
C GLY A 223 5.54 19.50 -4.56
N LYS A 224 5.21 20.71 -5.00
CA LYS A 224 3.89 21.03 -5.57
C LYS A 224 3.70 20.33 -6.94
N GLY A 225 2.53 19.71 -7.11
CA GLY A 225 2.22 18.90 -8.29
C GLY A 225 3.11 17.66 -8.37
N TYR A 226 3.73 17.41 -9.51
CA TYR A 226 4.64 16.27 -9.74
C TYR A 226 6.12 16.62 -9.53
N LYS A 227 6.43 17.58 -8.62
CA LYS A 227 7.81 18.01 -8.35
C LYS A 227 8.38 17.34 -7.10
N GLY A 228 9.71 17.18 -7.07
CA GLY A 228 10.42 16.53 -5.96
C GLY A 228 10.36 15.02 -6.05
N PHE A 229 10.19 14.36 -4.92
CA PHE A 229 10.17 12.90 -4.82
C PHE A 229 8.74 12.38 -4.73
N ARG A 230 8.46 11.23 -5.35
CA ARG A 230 7.26 10.45 -5.08
C ARG A 230 7.25 10.06 -3.62
N SER A 231 6.15 10.33 -2.94
CA SER A 231 6.00 10.11 -1.51
C SER A 231 4.61 9.54 -1.20
N VAL A 232 4.30 9.42 0.06
CA VAL A 232 3.04 8.90 0.57
C VAL A 232 2.41 9.93 1.49
N SER A 233 1.11 10.15 1.34
CA SER A 233 0.29 10.90 2.30
C SER A 233 -0.80 10.01 2.87
N ARG A 234 -1.29 10.40 4.04
CA ARG A 234 -2.34 9.71 4.78
C ARG A 234 -3.53 10.64 4.98
N THR A 235 -4.74 10.10 4.87
CA THR A 235 -5.99 10.75 5.28
C THR A 235 -6.88 9.75 6.00
N THR A 236 -7.87 10.22 6.75
CA THR A 236 -8.79 9.38 7.53
C THR A 236 -10.24 9.80 7.34
N SER A 237 -11.16 8.88 7.62
CA SER A 237 -12.60 9.11 7.53
C SER A 237 -13.36 8.28 8.57
N GLN A 238 -14.41 8.83 9.14
CA GLN A 238 -15.31 8.09 10.03
C GLN A 238 -16.40 7.31 9.28
N ASP A 239 -16.73 7.73 8.06
CA ASP A 239 -17.89 7.24 7.31
C ASP A 239 -17.57 6.77 5.89
N PHE A 240 -16.27 6.80 5.50
CA PHE A 240 -15.78 6.47 4.16
C PHE A 240 -16.16 7.49 3.07
N VAL A 241 -16.85 8.55 3.40
CA VAL A 241 -17.31 9.61 2.47
C VAL A 241 -16.59 10.93 2.73
N HIS A 242 -16.50 11.33 3.99
CA HIS A 242 -15.87 12.58 4.39
C HIS A 242 -14.46 12.32 4.92
N TRP A 243 -13.45 12.85 4.24
CA TRP A 243 -12.05 12.63 4.52
C TRP A 243 -11.37 13.87 5.09
N THR A 244 -10.44 13.66 6.02
CA THR A 244 -9.63 14.75 6.59
C THR A 244 -8.63 15.30 5.58
N ASP A 245 -8.07 16.48 5.85
CA ASP A 245 -6.94 16.99 5.06
C ASP A 245 -5.77 15.99 5.08
N PRO A 246 -5.05 15.85 3.96
CA PRO A 246 -3.98 14.89 3.84
C PRO A 246 -2.74 15.30 4.66
N VAL A 247 -2.15 14.33 5.34
CA VAL A 247 -0.92 14.50 6.10
C VAL A 247 0.20 13.74 5.40
N PRO A 248 1.28 14.42 4.95
CA PRO A 248 2.45 13.75 4.40
C PRO A 248 3.11 12.83 5.42
N MET A 249 3.53 11.65 4.98
CA MET A 249 4.30 10.73 5.83
C MET A 249 5.72 11.24 6.03
N SER A 250 6.22 11.08 7.24
CA SER A 250 7.61 11.34 7.61
C SER A 250 8.35 10.02 7.80
N PHE A 251 9.57 9.97 7.28
CA PHE A 251 10.46 8.80 7.41
C PHE A 251 11.68 9.12 8.32
N GLY A 252 11.47 10.01 9.28
CA GLY A 252 12.52 10.45 10.22
C GLY A 252 13.65 11.18 9.50
N ASN A 253 14.89 10.82 9.84
CA ASN A 253 16.10 11.41 9.25
C ASN A 253 16.58 10.72 7.98
N THR A 254 15.79 9.81 7.40
CA THR A 254 16.12 9.14 6.15
C THR A 254 16.03 10.11 4.98
N SER A 255 17.01 10.09 4.08
CA SER A 255 17.00 10.88 2.85
C SER A 255 15.80 10.53 2.00
N TYR A 256 15.24 11.53 1.31
CA TYR A 256 14.13 11.29 0.40
C TYR A 256 14.52 10.37 -0.76
N GLU A 257 13.63 9.44 -1.07
CA GLU A 257 13.70 8.55 -2.22
C GLU A 257 12.34 8.55 -2.93
N HIS A 258 12.31 8.14 -4.20
CA HIS A 258 11.03 7.93 -4.86
C HIS A 258 10.39 6.63 -4.39
N LEU A 259 9.28 6.73 -3.68
CA LEU A 259 8.41 5.60 -3.33
C LEU A 259 7.34 5.45 -4.43
N TYR A 260 7.54 4.50 -5.35
CA TYR A 260 6.67 4.34 -6.51
C TYR A 260 5.30 3.80 -6.13
N THR A 261 5.25 2.77 -5.29
CA THR A 261 4.01 2.24 -4.71
C THR A 261 4.16 2.14 -3.21
N GLN A 262 3.05 2.07 -2.54
CA GLN A 262 2.93 1.69 -1.14
C GLN A 262 1.74 0.73 -1.03
N GLN A 263 1.84 -0.28 -0.18
CA GLN A 263 0.80 -1.28 0.03
C GLN A 263 0.60 -1.43 1.53
N THR A 264 0.30 -0.30 2.17
CA THR A 264 0.15 -0.21 3.62
C THR A 264 -1.12 -0.94 4.04
N SER A 265 -0.98 -1.90 4.95
CA SER A 265 -2.11 -2.63 5.51
C SER A 265 -1.86 -3.00 6.97
N PRO A 266 -2.91 -3.20 7.78
CA PRO A 266 -2.75 -3.75 9.11
C PRO A 266 -2.12 -5.14 9.06
N TYR A 267 -1.16 -5.37 9.95
CA TYR A 267 -0.60 -6.71 10.10
C TYR A 267 -1.64 -7.65 10.72
N PHE A 268 -2.04 -8.69 10.02
CA PHE A 268 -3.16 -9.56 10.39
C PHE A 268 -3.04 -10.21 11.78
N ARG A 269 -1.83 -10.37 12.32
CA ARG A 269 -1.58 -10.90 13.67
C ARG A 269 -1.51 -9.82 14.75
N ALA A 270 -1.39 -8.56 14.36
CA ALA A 270 -1.27 -7.41 15.26
C ALA A 270 -1.79 -6.16 14.53
N PRO A 271 -3.11 -5.95 14.40
CA PRO A 271 -3.70 -4.92 13.55
C PRO A 271 -3.36 -3.47 13.94
N HIS A 272 -2.79 -3.25 15.12
CA HIS A 272 -2.24 -1.97 15.53
C HIS A 272 -0.90 -1.62 14.85
N ILE A 273 -0.28 -2.59 14.17
CA ILE A 273 0.94 -2.39 13.39
C ILE A 273 0.56 -2.34 11.92
N TYR A 274 0.96 -1.28 11.23
CA TYR A 274 0.78 -1.16 9.79
C TYR A 274 2.08 -1.49 9.08
N LEU A 275 2.01 -2.42 8.13
CA LEU A 275 3.14 -2.80 7.29
C LEU A 275 2.93 -2.25 5.88
N ALA A 276 3.98 -1.65 5.33
CA ALA A 276 4.00 -1.17 3.97
C ALA A 276 5.07 -1.88 3.15
N ILE A 277 4.67 -2.48 2.01
CA ILE A 277 5.59 -2.98 1.00
C ILE A 277 5.61 -1.96 -0.13
N GLY A 278 6.68 -1.18 -0.21
CA GLY A 278 6.84 -0.11 -1.18
C GLY A 278 7.83 -0.46 -2.29
N ALA A 279 7.49 -0.15 -3.53
CA ALA A 279 8.45 -0.19 -4.62
C ALA A 279 9.23 1.13 -4.67
N ARG A 280 10.55 1.05 -4.74
CA ARG A 280 11.43 2.20 -4.97
C ARG A 280 11.57 2.45 -6.46
N PHE A 281 11.45 3.69 -6.89
CA PHE A 281 11.74 4.09 -8.26
C PHE A 281 13.11 4.77 -8.32
N MET A 282 13.96 4.26 -9.17
CA MET A 282 15.33 4.77 -9.38
C MET A 282 15.40 5.44 -10.75
N PRO A 283 15.27 6.78 -10.84
CA PRO A 283 15.35 7.47 -12.11
C PRO A 283 16.69 7.18 -12.82
N ASN A 284 16.63 6.99 -14.14
CA ASN A 284 17.79 6.75 -14.99
C ASN A 284 18.58 5.46 -14.67
N ARG A 285 17.98 4.52 -13.91
CA ARG A 285 18.59 3.23 -13.64
C ARG A 285 18.15 2.21 -14.69
N LYS A 286 19.06 1.83 -15.56
CA LYS A 286 18.89 0.70 -16.46
C LYS A 286 19.29 -0.58 -15.73
N VAL A 287 18.36 -1.53 -15.56
CA VAL A 287 18.58 -2.75 -14.78
C VAL A 287 18.82 -4.00 -15.62
N ILE A 288 18.43 -3.97 -16.89
CA ILE A 288 18.66 -5.06 -17.85
C ILE A 288 19.41 -4.54 -19.06
N SER A 289 20.18 -5.39 -19.72
CA SER A 289 20.84 -5.08 -20.99
C SER A 289 19.83 -5.04 -22.15
N ASP A 290 20.21 -4.40 -23.27
CA ASP A 290 19.38 -4.37 -24.47
C ASP A 290 19.09 -5.78 -25.00
N GLN A 291 20.06 -6.69 -24.91
CA GLN A 291 19.90 -8.08 -25.29
C GLN A 291 18.91 -8.84 -24.41
N GLU A 292 18.91 -8.58 -23.12
CA GLU A 292 17.93 -9.17 -22.19
C GLU A 292 16.54 -8.61 -22.44
N ALA A 293 16.41 -7.31 -22.68
CA ALA A 293 15.14 -6.66 -23.01
C ALA A 293 14.55 -7.22 -24.31
N GLU A 294 15.38 -7.39 -25.34
CA GLU A 294 14.96 -8.01 -26.62
C GLU A 294 14.44 -9.44 -26.43
N LYS A 295 15.14 -10.26 -25.63
CA LYS A 295 14.70 -11.62 -25.29
C LYS A 295 13.38 -11.65 -24.55
N LEU A 296 13.10 -10.64 -23.72
CA LEU A 296 11.87 -10.49 -22.96
C LEU A 296 10.75 -9.79 -23.75
N GLY A 297 11.02 -9.35 -24.99
CA GLY A 297 10.07 -8.61 -25.80
C GLY A 297 9.74 -7.20 -25.25
N VAL A 298 10.63 -6.62 -24.44
CA VAL A 298 10.46 -5.28 -23.88
C VAL A 298 11.02 -4.24 -24.84
N ASP A 299 10.19 -3.27 -25.23
CA ASP A 299 10.61 -2.16 -26.07
C ASP A 299 11.60 -1.24 -25.30
N THR A 300 12.67 -0.83 -25.96
CA THR A 300 13.75 0.00 -25.41
C THR A 300 13.24 1.32 -24.78
N LYS A 301 12.11 1.84 -25.23
CA LYS A 301 11.51 3.06 -24.68
C LYS A 301 11.00 2.90 -23.24
N TYR A 302 10.86 1.67 -22.73
CA TYR A 302 10.31 1.40 -21.40
C TYR A 302 11.36 1.08 -20.32
N TYR A 303 12.64 1.01 -20.64
CA TYR A 303 13.66 0.66 -19.66
C TYR A 303 14.80 1.69 -19.48
N ASN A 304 14.45 2.95 -19.66
CA ASN A 304 15.28 4.10 -19.32
C ASN A 304 14.71 4.85 -18.13
#